data_af72d1fa06933b826d20690d84af9bc1
#
_entry.id   af72d1fa06933b826d20690d84af9bc1
#
_cell.length_a   1.000
_cell.length_b   1.000
_cell.length_c   1.000
_cell.angle_alpha   90.00
_cell.angle_beta   90.00
_cell.angle_gamma   90.00
#
_symmetry.space_group_name_H-M   'P 1'
#
loop_
_entity.id
_entity.type
_entity.pdbx_description
1 polymer ?
#
loop_
_entity_poly.entity_id
_entity_poly.type
_entity_poly.pdbx_seq_one_letter_code
_entity_poly.pdbx_strand_id
1 'polypeptide(L)'
;MNWLHHTCYTLSFLLCSGLAFSPAPQTAEAADVYKQLPPRGIELPKETRAKLETLTKELRRLLDRAVTNSKDADQWRPDVEVFVRGVELALEQNLFYAEKDSQAAIRALQIGLQRLDAVAKGARGLELLAIGTGGKGEGRTLAGGFISKIDGSVQPFGLVMPESSLSVDGQRFRMDVWLHGRGDTTTEVPFLLERLDRIGEYSPPGVVVLHPFGRHCNAFKFAGEVDVYEAMEHVQSLIPVDPARIAIRGFSMGGAGCWHLAAHDPGQWFAANPGAGFVDTVKYQGWEKGFPYEPGDWGRKLLAWYDVPPWVDNLSNTHVIAYSGEVDKQRAAAELMIEAVKNSAKLQELGFEIKHVIGKDMGHKIDRPSAAKIDTALALIEKEVGKEPRKKIHFVTHMLRHH
;
A
#
# COMPACT_ATOMS: atom_id res chain seq x y z
N MET A 1 -73.32 18.24 30.96
CA MET A 1 -74.21 17.27 30.30
C MET A 1 -73.31 16.44 29.38
N ASN A 2 -72.84 15.27 29.90
CA ASN A 2 -73.17 13.90 29.46
C ASN A 2 -72.89 13.70 27.98
N TRP A 3 -72.06 12.76 27.47
CA TRP A 3 -72.04 11.33 27.76
C TRP A 3 -70.68 10.71 27.35
N LEU A 4 -70.21 9.76 28.18
CA LEU A 4 -69.23 8.74 27.90
C LEU A 4 -69.68 7.76 26.82
N HIS A 5 -68.74 7.34 25.93
CA HIS A 5 -68.72 5.99 25.35
C HIS A 5 -67.38 5.38 25.39
N HIS A 6 -67.27 4.36 26.22
CA HIS A 6 -66.17 3.38 26.24
C HIS A 6 -66.27 2.47 25.01
N THR A 7 -65.24 2.34 24.25
CA THR A 7 -65.08 1.22 23.30
C THR A 7 -63.84 0.45 23.66
N CYS A 8 -64.07 -0.75 24.14
CA CYS A 8 -63.07 -1.77 24.45
C CYS A 8 -62.46 -2.28 23.13
N TYR A 9 -61.14 -2.12 22.92
CA TYR A 9 -60.42 -2.86 21.90
C TYR A 9 -59.68 -4.01 22.54
N THR A 10 -60.12 -5.21 22.23
CA THR A 10 -59.44 -6.48 22.53
C THR A 10 -58.16 -6.59 21.75
N LEU A 11 -57.03 -6.61 22.43
CA LEU A 11 -55.73 -6.90 21.86
C LEU A 11 -55.62 -8.41 21.59
N SER A 12 -55.63 -8.76 20.31
CA SER A 12 -55.28 -10.12 19.86
C SER A 12 -53.74 -10.24 19.82
N PHE A 13 -53.16 -10.99 20.74
CA PHE A 13 -51.77 -11.39 20.66
C PHE A 13 -51.59 -12.42 19.54
N LEU A 14 -51.01 -12.01 18.42
CA LEU A 14 -50.47 -12.92 17.42
C LEU A 14 -49.11 -13.41 17.96
N LEU A 15 -49.08 -14.69 18.35
CA LEU A 15 -47.82 -15.41 18.57
C LEU A 15 -47.09 -15.49 17.23
N CYS A 16 -46.08 -14.63 17.02
CA CYS A 16 -45.04 -14.89 16.05
C CYS A 16 -44.15 -16.00 16.60
N SER A 17 -44.35 -17.21 16.10
CA SER A 17 -43.41 -18.32 16.27
C SER A 17 -42.04 -17.91 15.69
N GLY A 18 -41.09 -17.61 16.57
CA GLY A 18 -39.73 -17.33 16.19
C GLY A 18 -39.12 -18.56 15.52
N LEU A 19 -38.94 -18.46 14.21
CA LEU A 19 -38.03 -19.34 13.51
C LEU A 19 -36.63 -18.98 14.01
N ALA A 20 -36.12 -19.76 14.96
CA ALA A 20 -34.72 -19.74 15.33
C ALA A 20 -33.92 -20.15 14.08
N PHE A 21 -33.30 -19.17 13.40
CA PHE A 21 -32.24 -19.47 12.47
C PHE A 21 -31.09 -20.08 13.27
N SER A 22 -31.02 -21.39 13.31
CA SER A 22 -29.79 -22.10 13.70
C SER A 22 -28.74 -21.73 12.65
N PRO A 23 -27.58 -21.16 13.03
CA PRO A 23 -26.49 -21.02 12.08
C PRO A 23 -26.17 -22.41 11.54
N ALA A 24 -26.11 -22.54 10.22
CA ALA A 24 -25.66 -23.77 9.58
C ALA A 24 -24.30 -24.14 10.19
N PRO A 25 -24.03 -25.41 10.50
CA PRO A 25 -22.74 -25.82 11.01
C PRO A 25 -21.70 -25.42 9.96
N GLN A 26 -20.79 -24.50 10.33
CA GLN A 26 -19.57 -24.27 9.56
C GLN A 26 -18.79 -25.57 9.61
N THR A 27 -18.80 -26.31 8.51
CA THR A 27 -18.01 -27.53 8.40
C THR A 27 -16.53 -27.13 8.49
N ALA A 28 -15.75 -27.88 9.24
CA ALA A 28 -14.31 -27.65 9.45
C ALA A 28 -13.52 -27.53 8.12
N GLU A 29 -14.04 -28.07 7.02
CA GLU A 29 -13.48 -27.93 5.67
C GLU A 29 -13.51 -26.50 5.11
N ALA A 30 -14.43 -25.64 5.56
CA ALA A 30 -14.47 -24.23 5.09
C ALA A 30 -13.37 -23.37 5.72
N ALA A 31 -12.83 -23.73 6.87
CA ALA A 31 -11.78 -22.99 7.55
C ALA A 31 -10.40 -23.08 6.86
N ASP A 32 -10.13 -24.15 6.11
CA ASP A 32 -8.87 -24.36 5.39
C ASP A 32 -8.81 -23.63 4.03
N VAL A 33 -9.91 -23.09 3.54
CA VAL A 33 -9.98 -22.43 2.23
C VAL A 33 -9.42 -21.01 2.28
N TYR A 34 -9.42 -20.35 3.43
CA TYR A 34 -8.97 -18.96 3.57
C TYR A 34 -7.67 -18.86 4.36
N LYS A 35 -6.61 -18.46 3.68
CA LYS A 35 -5.32 -18.20 4.34
C LYS A 35 -5.42 -16.92 5.17
N GLN A 36 -5.26 -17.04 6.49
CA GLN A 36 -5.13 -15.86 7.35
C GLN A 36 -3.83 -15.10 7.02
N LEU A 37 -3.91 -13.77 6.84
CA LEU A 37 -2.78 -12.88 6.61
C LEU A 37 -2.88 -11.66 7.55
N PRO A 38 -1.79 -11.36 8.27
CA PRO A 38 -0.60 -12.19 8.44
C PRO A 38 -0.92 -13.51 9.15
N PRO A 39 -0.13 -14.58 8.94
CA PRO A 39 -0.32 -15.84 9.65
C PRO A 39 -0.01 -15.65 11.14
N ARG A 40 -0.58 -16.49 11.98
CA ARG A 40 -0.25 -16.49 13.40
C ARG A 40 1.23 -16.85 13.60
N GLY A 41 1.93 -16.09 14.44
CA GLY A 41 3.32 -16.32 14.78
C GLY A 41 3.53 -17.35 15.88
N ILE A 42 4.79 -17.47 16.32
CA ILE A 42 5.19 -18.31 17.45
C ILE A 42 4.89 -17.65 18.79
N GLU A 43 4.67 -18.46 19.82
CA GLU A 43 4.62 -17.96 21.19
C GLU A 43 6.03 -17.62 21.68
N LEU A 44 6.25 -16.37 22.08
CA LEU A 44 7.52 -15.96 22.67
C LEU A 44 7.67 -16.55 24.08
N PRO A 45 8.93 -16.82 24.54
CA PRO A 45 9.19 -17.14 25.93
C PRO A 45 8.59 -16.09 26.86
N LYS A 46 7.97 -16.52 27.96
CA LYS A 46 7.25 -15.61 28.89
C LYS A 46 8.08 -14.41 29.35
N GLU A 47 9.35 -14.64 29.65
CA GLU A 47 10.28 -13.58 30.08
C GLU A 47 10.52 -12.56 28.96
N THR A 48 10.77 -13.05 27.74
CA THR A 48 10.97 -12.17 26.54
C THR A 48 9.73 -11.35 26.27
N ARG A 49 8.54 -11.98 26.32
CA ARG A 49 7.26 -11.28 26.12
C ARG A 49 7.04 -10.20 27.19
N ALA A 50 7.22 -10.54 28.47
CA ALA A 50 7.07 -9.59 29.58
C ALA A 50 8.03 -8.40 29.48
N LYS A 51 9.27 -8.64 29.04
CA LYS A 51 10.26 -7.59 28.77
C LYS A 51 9.76 -6.66 27.66
N LEU A 52 9.30 -7.18 26.53
CA LEU A 52 8.78 -6.38 25.42
C LEU A 52 7.57 -5.56 25.86
N GLU A 53 6.61 -6.17 26.56
CA GLU A 53 5.42 -5.48 27.05
C GLU A 53 5.80 -4.32 27.99
N THR A 54 6.82 -4.51 28.86
CA THR A 54 7.30 -3.48 29.76
C THR A 54 7.92 -2.31 28.99
N LEU A 55 8.82 -2.58 28.04
CA LEU A 55 9.47 -1.56 27.21
C LEU A 55 8.45 -0.80 26.34
N THR A 56 7.49 -1.51 25.78
CA THR A 56 6.43 -0.93 24.94
C THR A 56 5.56 0.03 25.76
N LYS A 57 5.09 -0.39 26.93
CA LYS A 57 4.30 0.45 27.86
C LYS A 57 5.08 1.69 28.31
N GLU A 58 6.37 1.54 28.59
CA GLU A 58 7.21 2.66 29.00
C GLU A 58 7.35 3.69 27.86
N LEU A 59 7.68 3.25 26.64
CA LEU A 59 7.79 4.17 25.49
C LEU A 59 6.45 4.83 25.18
N ARG A 60 5.33 4.08 25.22
CA ARG A 60 3.99 4.65 25.03
C ARG A 60 3.69 5.75 26.03
N ARG A 61 3.95 5.49 27.30
CA ARG A 61 3.76 6.49 28.39
C ARG A 61 4.59 7.75 28.18
N LEU A 62 5.86 7.61 27.75
CA LEU A 62 6.74 8.75 27.47
C LEU A 62 6.24 9.56 26.27
N LEU A 63 5.83 8.86 25.21
CA LEU A 63 5.27 9.46 24.00
C LEU A 63 3.99 10.25 24.30
N ASP A 64 3.04 9.65 24.99
CA ASP A 64 1.75 10.28 25.32
C ASP A 64 1.95 11.56 26.17
N ARG A 65 2.90 11.51 27.11
CA ARG A 65 3.29 12.69 27.89
C ARG A 65 3.91 13.78 27.01
N ALA A 66 4.79 13.41 26.09
CA ALA A 66 5.43 14.36 25.18
C ALA A 66 4.41 15.02 24.25
N VAL A 67 3.49 14.23 23.68
CA VAL A 67 2.39 14.71 22.83
C VAL A 67 1.51 15.69 23.58
N THR A 68 1.09 15.37 24.81
CA THR A 68 0.25 16.24 25.63
C THR A 68 0.91 17.60 25.92
N ASN A 69 2.23 17.64 26.04
CA ASN A 69 2.99 18.85 26.35
C ASN A 69 3.51 19.60 25.11
N SER A 70 3.25 19.11 23.90
CA SER A 70 3.75 19.70 22.65
C SER A 70 2.62 20.41 21.90
N LYS A 71 2.94 21.59 21.35
CA LYS A 71 2.01 22.33 20.48
C LYS A 71 2.13 21.92 19.00
N ASP A 72 3.21 21.26 18.65
CA ASP A 72 3.56 20.82 17.29
C ASP A 72 3.64 19.29 17.17
N ALA A 73 2.91 18.57 18.03
CA ALA A 73 2.93 17.12 18.09
C ALA A 73 2.61 16.46 16.74
N ASP A 74 1.70 17.02 15.97
CA ASP A 74 1.29 16.50 14.67
C ASP A 74 2.45 16.45 13.65
N GLN A 75 3.49 17.26 13.83
CA GLN A 75 4.65 17.33 12.95
C GLN A 75 5.69 16.23 13.17
N TRP A 76 5.66 15.56 14.35
CA TRP A 76 6.68 14.57 14.71
C TRP A 76 6.14 13.29 15.35
N ARG A 77 4.94 13.33 15.91
CA ARG A 77 4.31 12.20 16.60
C ARG A 77 4.28 10.93 15.73
N PRO A 78 3.81 10.97 14.49
CA PRO A 78 3.70 9.74 13.70
C PRO A 78 5.04 9.08 13.43
N ASP A 79 6.14 9.85 13.31
CA ASP A 79 7.49 9.34 13.06
C ASP A 79 8.11 8.64 14.27
N VAL A 80 7.62 8.92 15.46
CA VAL A 80 7.99 8.22 16.71
C VAL A 80 7.02 7.08 16.99
N GLU A 81 5.71 7.36 16.89
CA GLU A 81 4.64 6.44 17.26
C GLU A 81 4.62 5.18 16.40
N VAL A 82 4.99 5.27 15.14
CA VAL A 82 5.02 4.14 14.21
C VAL A 82 5.83 2.95 14.75
N PHE A 83 6.89 3.19 15.49
CA PHE A 83 7.73 2.13 16.07
C PHE A 83 7.06 1.45 17.28
N VAL A 84 6.48 2.22 18.18
CA VAL A 84 5.80 1.63 19.35
C VAL A 84 4.53 0.91 18.91
N ARG A 85 3.75 1.51 18.02
CA ARG A 85 2.54 0.89 17.45
C ARG A 85 2.82 -0.43 16.74
N GLY A 86 3.87 -0.48 15.93
CA GLY A 86 4.26 -1.73 15.25
C GLY A 86 4.56 -2.87 16.23
N VAL A 87 5.19 -2.56 17.38
CA VAL A 87 5.46 -3.57 18.43
C VAL A 87 4.19 -3.90 19.23
N GLU A 88 3.31 -2.93 19.50
CA GLU A 88 2.00 -3.17 20.11
C GLU A 88 1.17 -4.16 19.30
N LEU A 89 1.07 -3.94 17.99
CA LEU A 89 0.38 -4.87 17.08
C LEU A 89 1.03 -6.25 17.06
N ALA A 90 2.37 -6.31 17.03
CA ALA A 90 3.08 -7.59 17.04
C ALA A 90 2.82 -8.39 18.32
N LEU A 91 2.72 -7.72 19.47
CA LEU A 91 2.38 -8.33 20.76
C LEU A 91 0.90 -8.76 20.82
N GLU A 92 0.00 -7.90 20.36
CA GLU A 92 -1.44 -8.14 20.40
C GLU A 92 -1.85 -9.30 19.50
N GLN A 93 -1.34 -9.33 18.27
CA GLN A 93 -1.71 -10.29 17.24
C GLN A 93 -0.73 -11.48 17.13
N ASN A 94 0.28 -11.53 18.00
CA ASN A 94 1.31 -12.57 18.02
C ASN A 94 2.05 -12.70 16.66
N LEU A 95 2.64 -11.60 16.19
CA LEU A 95 3.29 -11.50 14.87
C LEU A 95 4.82 -11.68 14.96
N PHE A 96 5.28 -12.65 15.72
CA PHE A 96 6.66 -13.08 15.81
C PHE A 96 6.81 -14.43 15.13
N TYR A 97 7.70 -14.56 14.16
CA TYR A 97 7.85 -15.78 13.34
C TYR A 97 9.14 -16.53 13.64
N ALA A 98 10.05 -15.89 14.37
CA ALA A 98 11.28 -16.48 14.90
C ALA A 98 11.67 -15.76 16.20
N GLU A 99 12.47 -16.42 17.07
CA GLU A 99 12.95 -15.79 18.32
C GLU A 99 13.70 -14.47 18.08
N LYS A 100 14.46 -14.38 16.98
CA LYS A 100 15.19 -13.16 16.59
C LYS A 100 14.27 -11.95 16.35
N ASP A 101 12.99 -12.16 16.08
CA ASP A 101 12.05 -11.07 15.81
C ASP A 101 11.80 -10.25 17.09
N SER A 102 11.99 -10.85 18.27
CA SER A 102 11.97 -10.12 19.54
C SER A 102 13.09 -9.07 19.63
N GLN A 103 14.26 -9.35 19.05
CA GLN A 103 15.38 -8.38 18.99
C GLN A 103 15.07 -7.25 18.00
N ALA A 104 14.40 -7.56 16.89
CA ALA A 104 13.90 -6.55 15.96
C ALA A 104 12.88 -5.62 16.64
N ALA A 105 11.95 -6.16 17.43
CA ALA A 105 11.01 -5.38 18.21
C ALA A 105 11.70 -4.49 19.26
N ILE A 106 12.71 -5.01 19.98
CA ILE A 106 13.52 -4.21 20.91
C ILE A 106 14.22 -3.07 20.18
N ARG A 107 14.84 -3.34 19.02
CA ARG A 107 15.47 -2.30 18.19
C ARG A 107 14.47 -1.23 17.75
N ALA A 108 13.28 -1.62 17.33
CA ALA A 108 12.23 -0.68 16.96
C ALA A 108 11.87 0.26 18.12
N LEU A 109 11.67 -0.28 19.34
CA LEU A 109 11.42 0.53 20.53
C LEU A 109 12.61 1.46 20.87
N GLN A 110 13.83 1.00 20.71
CA GLN A 110 15.03 1.83 20.91
C GLN A 110 15.08 3.00 19.93
N ILE A 111 14.75 2.76 18.63
CA ILE A 111 14.65 3.83 17.63
C ILE A 111 13.56 4.82 18.02
N GLY A 112 12.38 4.35 18.40
CA GLY A 112 11.31 5.21 18.90
C GLY A 112 11.75 6.09 20.05
N LEU A 113 12.47 5.54 21.03
CA LEU A 113 13.02 6.29 22.17
C LEU A 113 14.08 7.32 21.73
N GLN A 114 15.01 6.94 20.86
CA GLN A 114 16.04 7.84 20.32
C GLN A 114 15.40 9.02 19.56
N ARG A 115 14.35 8.77 18.77
CA ARG A 115 13.59 9.82 18.11
C ARG A 115 12.88 10.73 19.07
N LEU A 116 12.26 10.20 20.12
CA LEU A 116 11.60 11.00 21.14
C LEU A 116 12.60 11.92 21.86
N ASP A 117 13.80 11.43 22.18
CA ASP A 117 14.89 12.23 22.75
C ASP A 117 15.38 13.33 21.78
N ALA A 118 15.44 13.02 20.48
CA ALA A 118 15.82 13.98 19.46
C ALA A 118 14.74 15.07 19.27
N VAL A 119 13.46 14.70 19.32
CA VAL A 119 12.34 15.64 19.29
C VAL A 119 12.43 16.64 20.46
N ALA A 120 12.79 16.18 21.67
CA ALA A 120 13.00 17.05 22.82
C ALA A 120 14.17 18.04 22.62
N LYS A 121 15.10 17.74 21.70
CA LYS A 121 16.23 18.60 21.30
C LYS A 121 15.92 19.45 20.05
N GLY A 122 14.72 19.33 19.49
CA GLY A 122 14.25 20.12 18.34
C GLY A 122 14.32 19.43 16.98
N ALA A 123 14.76 18.16 16.90
CA ALA A 123 14.80 17.43 15.62
C ALA A 123 13.39 17.29 15.00
N ARG A 124 13.27 17.50 13.69
CA ARG A 124 12.03 17.41 12.90
C ARG A 124 12.30 16.90 11.48
N GLY A 125 11.25 16.46 10.80
CA GLY A 125 11.28 16.12 9.38
C GLY A 125 12.36 15.09 9.03
N LEU A 126 13.10 15.32 7.96
CA LEU A 126 14.09 14.37 7.45
C LEU A 126 15.20 14.01 8.45
N GLU A 127 15.59 14.95 9.30
CA GLU A 127 16.56 14.69 10.37
C GLU A 127 16.04 13.63 11.36
N LEU A 128 14.77 13.74 11.73
CA LEU A 128 14.11 12.77 12.61
C LEU A 128 13.96 11.40 11.92
N LEU A 129 13.58 11.39 10.64
CA LEU A 129 13.42 10.17 9.87
C LEU A 129 14.72 9.39 9.67
N ALA A 130 15.87 10.05 9.68
CA ALA A 130 17.18 9.44 9.53
C ALA A 130 17.65 8.70 10.80
N ILE A 131 17.06 8.98 11.97
CA ILE A 131 17.44 8.32 13.22
C ILE A 131 17.04 6.84 13.18
N GLY A 132 18.01 5.98 13.46
CA GLY A 132 17.86 4.52 13.43
C GLY A 132 18.35 3.90 12.12
N THR A 133 18.78 4.70 11.14
CA THR A 133 19.43 4.19 9.92
C THR A 133 20.67 3.37 10.30
N GLY A 134 20.73 2.16 9.75
CA GLY A 134 21.81 1.22 9.97
C GLY A 134 22.18 0.49 8.67
N GLY A 135 23.29 -0.23 8.68
CA GLY A 135 23.65 -1.08 7.56
C GLY A 135 24.09 -0.36 6.29
N LYS A 136 23.69 -0.86 5.13
CA LYS A 136 24.14 -0.42 3.81
C LYS A 136 23.31 0.72 3.20
N GLY A 137 22.51 1.41 4.00
CA GLY A 137 21.64 2.51 3.53
C GLY A 137 22.39 3.80 3.17
N GLU A 138 23.69 3.91 3.56
CA GLU A 138 24.57 5.04 3.23
C GLU A 138 23.98 6.42 3.62
N GLY A 139 23.12 6.47 4.66
CA GLY A 139 22.43 7.69 5.09
C GLY A 139 21.29 8.15 4.18
N ARG A 140 20.97 7.37 3.13
CA ARG A 140 19.92 7.69 2.15
C ARG A 140 18.56 7.08 2.48
N THR A 141 18.54 6.08 3.36
CA THR A 141 17.34 5.36 3.75
C THR A 141 16.68 6.01 4.96
N LEU A 142 15.39 6.25 4.88
CA LEU A 142 14.58 6.87 5.91
C LEU A 142 13.31 6.03 6.09
N ALA A 143 12.74 6.02 7.29
CA ALA A 143 11.42 5.45 7.52
C ALA A 143 10.67 6.30 8.54
N GLY A 144 9.37 6.37 8.43
CA GLY A 144 8.52 7.15 9.32
C GLY A 144 7.08 6.68 9.32
N GLY A 145 6.21 7.52 9.85
CA GLY A 145 4.79 7.29 9.90
C GLY A 145 4.00 8.50 9.45
N PHE A 146 2.77 8.27 9.03
CA PHE A 146 1.76 9.30 8.80
C PHE A 146 0.46 8.89 9.49
N ILE A 147 -0.41 9.87 9.78
CA ILE A 147 -1.71 9.61 10.39
C ILE A 147 -2.73 9.38 9.28
N SER A 148 -3.31 8.18 9.24
CA SER A 148 -4.37 7.87 8.27
C SER A 148 -5.66 8.63 8.59
N LYS A 149 -6.24 9.24 7.57
CA LYS A 149 -7.54 9.94 7.64
C LYS A 149 -8.72 8.98 7.73
N ILE A 150 -8.49 7.66 7.49
CA ILE A 150 -9.55 6.65 7.58
C ILE A 150 -9.93 6.39 9.04
N ASP A 151 -8.93 6.18 9.89
CA ASP A 151 -9.13 5.65 11.25
C ASP A 151 -8.23 6.30 12.32
N GLY A 152 -7.44 7.33 11.95
CA GLY A 152 -6.52 8.01 12.84
C GLY A 152 -5.30 7.18 13.25
N SER A 153 -5.13 5.98 12.69
CA SER A 153 -3.97 5.14 12.99
C SER A 153 -2.70 5.66 12.30
N VAL A 154 -1.55 5.43 12.93
CA VAL A 154 -0.26 5.75 12.32
C VAL A 154 0.14 4.62 11.37
N GLN A 155 0.39 4.94 10.11
CA GLN A 155 0.77 4.00 9.06
C GLN A 155 2.22 4.19 8.64
N PRO A 156 3.00 3.10 8.41
CA PRO A 156 4.41 3.21 8.08
C PRO A 156 4.68 3.50 6.60
N PHE A 157 5.77 4.22 6.36
CA PHE A 157 6.38 4.38 5.04
C PHE A 157 7.90 4.35 5.13
N GLY A 158 8.54 4.10 3.99
CA GLY A 158 9.98 4.23 3.82
C GLY A 158 10.30 5.20 2.69
N LEU A 159 11.49 5.82 2.74
CA LEU A 159 12.01 6.66 1.69
C LEU A 159 13.45 6.26 1.34
N VAL A 160 13.79 6.42 0.07
CA VAL A 160 15.18 6.45 -0.38
C VAL A 160 15.44 7.81 -1.01
N MET A 161 16.39 8.53 -0.42
CA MET A 161 16.80 9.84 -0.93
C MET A 161 17.87 9.68 -2.02
N PRO A 162 17.90 10.55 -3.04
CA PRO A 162 18.97 10.55 -4.04
C PRO A 162 20.32 10.94 -3.43
N GLU A 163 21.43 10.48 -4.05
CA GLU A 163 22.79 10.79 -3.58
C GLU A 163 23.09 12.29 -3.54
N SER A 164 22.53 13.04 -4.47
CA SER A 164 22.70 14.49 -4.59
C SER A 164 21.64 15.28 -3.83
N SER A 165 21.07 14.71 -2.78
CA SER A 165 19.96 15.31 -2.06
C SER A 165 20.35 16.64 -1.39
N LEU A 166 19.51 17.66 -1.54
CA LEU A 166 19.37 18.82 -0.66
C LEU A 166 20.24 20.06 -0.93
N SER A 167 21.06 20.16 -1.97
CA SER A 167 21.95 21.31 -2.13
C SER A 167 21.62 22.32 -3.24
N VAL A 168 20.51 22.12 -3.97
CA VAL A 168 20.13 23.09 -5.00
C VAL A 168 18.83 23.80 -4.58
N ASP A 169 18.94 25.04 -4.15
CA ASP A 169 17.81 25.92 -3.84
C ASP A 169 16.79 25.94 -4.98
N GLY A 170 15.53 25.62 -4.67
CA GLY A 170 14.43 25.65 -5.63
C GLY A 170 14.26 24.41 -6.52
N GLN A 171 15.10 23.41 -6.41
CA GLN A 171 14.94 22.16 -7.18
C GLN A 171 13.81 21.31 -6.61
N ARG A 172 12.85 20.93 -7.49
CA ARG A 172 11.83 19.91 -7.18
C ARG A 172 12.28 18.53 -7.67
N PHE A 173 12.05 17.52 -6.85
CA PHE A 173 12.43 16.14 -7.14
C PHE A 173 11.33 15.42 -7.92
N ARG A 174 11.72 14.53 -8.82
CA ARG A 174 10.88 13.42 -9.25
C ARG A 174 10.70 12.47 -8.08
N MET A 175 9.50 11.90 -7.93
CA MET A 175 9.22 10.83 -6.97
C MET A 175 8.70 9.59 -7.69
N ASP A 176 9.28 8.44 -7.38
CA ASP A 176 8.76 7.14 -7.78
C ASP A 176 8.12 6.46 -6.56
N VAL A 177 6.85 6.10 -6.65
CA VAL A 177 6.15 5.32 -5.64
C VAL A 177 6.35 3.85 -5.96
N TRP A 178 7.11 3.15 -5.11
CA TRP A 178 7.40 1.73 -5.27
C TRP A 178 6.52 0.87 -4.36
N LEU A 179 5.65 0.09 -4.98
CA LEU A 179 4.75 -0.84 -4.30
C LEU A 179 5.44 -2.20 -4.13
N HIS A 180 5.54 -2.65 -2.88
CA HIS A 180 6.25 -3.88 -2.54
C HIS A 180 5.49 -5.16 -2.96
N GLY A 181 6.22 -6.25 -3.12
CA GLY A 181 5.67 -7.58 -3.35
C GLY A 181 5.02 -8.18 -2.10
N ARG A 182 4.42 -9.36 -2.25
CA ARG A 182 3.82 -10.08 -1.12
C ARG A 182 4.89 -10.60 -0.17
N GLY A 183 4.73 -10.30 1.10
CA GLY A 183 5.55 -10.80 2.19
C GLY A 183 4.66 -11.17 3.37
N ASP A 184 4.21 -12.44 3.44
CA ASP A 184 3.19 -12.90 4.41
C ASP A 184 3.56 -12.60 5.88
N THR A 185 4.85 -12.52 6.17
CA THR A 185 5.40 -12.25 7.51
C THR A 185 6.08 -10.88 7.63
N THR A 186 6.06 -10.09 6.56
CA THR A 186 6.61 -8.72 6.57
C THR A 186 5.56 -7.77 7.13
N THR A 187 5.41 -7.78 8.45
CA THR A 187 4.54 -6.86 9.19
C THR A 187 5.22 -5.52 9.45
N GLU A 188 4.63 -4.61 10.22
CA GLU A 188 5.13 -3.23 10.38
C GLU A 188 6.58 -3.15 10.88
N VAL A 189 6.96 -3.92 11.91
CA VAL A 189 8.32 -3.87 12.48
C VAL A 189 9.38 -4.32 11.47
N PRO A 190 9.27 -5.50 10.84
CA PRO A 190 10.20 -5.90 9.78
C PRO A 190 10.25 -4.90 8.63
N PHE A 191 9.11 -4.36 8.19
CA PHE A 191 9.07 -3.36 7.13
C PHE A 191 9.86 -2.11 7.49
N LEU A 192 9.60 -1.48 8.65
CA LEU A 192 10.29 -0.28 9.09
C LEU A 192 11.79 -0.46 9.17
N LEU A 193 12.23 -1.56 9.78
CA LEU A 193 13.66 -1.84 9.94
C LEU A 193 14.33 -2.13 8.60
N GLU A 194 13.66 -2.84 7.69
CA GLU A 194 14.18 -3.05 6.35
C GLU A 194 14.34 -1.74 5.58
N ARG A 195 13.35 -0.83 5.70
CA ARG A 195 13.44 0.49 5.05
C ARG A 195 14.52 1.39 5.63
N LEU A 196 14.87 1.24 6.90
CA LEU A 196 16.02 1.93 7.50
C LEU A 196 17.37 1.33 7.09
N ASP A 197 17.42 0.02 6.87
CA ASP A 197 18.68 -0.70 6.67
C ASP A 197 19.09 -0.87 5.20
N ARG A 198 18.12 -0.76 4.26
CA ARG A 198 18.34 -1.14 2.85
C ARG A 198 17.71 -0.15 1.90
N ILE A 199 18.45 0.21 0.87
CA ILE A 199 17.95 1.01 -0.26
C ILE A 199 16.83 0.28 -1.01
N GLY A 200 16.82 -1.07 -0.98
CA GLY A 200 15.86 -1.87 -1.73
C GLY A 200 16.36 -2.20 -3.13
N GLU A 201 15.45 -2.66 -3.97
CA GLU A 201 15.74 -3.16 -5.32
C GLU A 201 15.83 -2.04 -6.36
N TYR A 202 15.37 -0.83 -5.99
CA TYR A 202 15.19 0.26 -6.93
C TYR A 202 15.57 1.60 -6.29
N SER A 203 16.52 2.30 -6.90
CA SER A 203 16.96 3.65 -6.49
C SER A 203 17.64 4.36 -7.66
N PRO A 204 16.89 4.92 -8.60
CA PRO A 204 17.46 5.62 -9.74
C PRO A 204 18.12 6.93 -9.31
N PRO A 205 19.17 7.38 -10.01
CA PRO A 205 19.83 8.65 -9.69
C PRO A 205 18.87 9.85 -9.75
N GLY A 206 18.98 10.74 -8.78
CA GLY A 206 18.20 11.98 -8.74
C GLY A 206 16.70 11.83 -8.40
N VAL A 207 16.24 10.63 -8.06
CA VAL A 207 14.83 10.33 -7.78
C VAL A 207 14.63 9.99 -6.31
N VAL A 208 13.60 10.56 -5.70
CA VAL A 208 13.10 10.12 -4.39
C VAL A 208 12.24 8.88 -4.60
N VAL A 209 12.49 7.80 -3.84
CA VAL A 209 11.65 6.61 -3.89
C VAL A 209 10.84 6.48 -2.62
N LEU A 210 9.52 6.53 -2.74
CA LEU A 210 8.57 6.30 -1.66
C LEU A 210 8.14 4.84 -1.63
N HIS A 211 8.24 4.22 -0.47
CA HIS A 211 7.75 2.87 -0.18
C HIS A 211 6.58 2.94 0.81
N PRO A 212 5.31 3.01 0.37
CA PRO A 212 4.18 2.89 1.28
C PRO A 212 4.03 1.44 1.75
N PHE A 213 3.62 1.24 3.01
CA PHE A 213 3.34 -0.11 3.53
C PHE A 213 2.00 -0.64 3.04
N GLY A 214 1.00 0.24 2.84
CA GLY A 214 -0.30 -0.10 2.27
C GLY A 214 -1.08 -1.14 3.05
N ARG A 215 -0.91 -1.22 4.36
CA ARG A 215 -1.61 -2.14 5.28
C ARG A 215 -1.40 -3.62 4.95
N HIS A 216 -0.14 -4.03 4.75
CA HIS A 216 0.25 -5.42 4.54
C HIS A 216 -0.14 -5.99 3.15
N CYS A 217 -0.54 -7.27 3.07
CA CYS A 217 -0.72 -8.03 1.83
C CYS A 217 -2.13 -7.93 1.22
N ASN A 218 -2.61 -6.71 0.96
CA ASN A 218 -3.93 -6.47 0.35
C ASN A 218 -3.88 -6.02 -1.12
N ALA A 219 -2.73 -6.12 -1.77
CA ALA A 219 -2.47 -5.64 -3.12
C ALA A 219 -2.74 -4.13 -3.30
N PHE A 220 -2.57 -3.34 -2.25
CA PHE A 220 -2.84 -1.90 -2.22
C PHE A 220 -4.29 -1.56 -2.61
N LYS A 221 -5.24 -2.42 -2.21
CA LYS A 221 -6.67 -2.22 -2.42
C LYS A 221 -7.31 -1.57 -1.18
N PHE A 222 -8.47 -0.93 -1.36
CA PHE A 222 -9.26 -0.32 -0.27
C PHE A 222 -8.45 0.68 0.58
N ALA A 223 -8.30 0.41 1.87
CA ALA A 223 -7.50 1.23 2.77
C ALA A 223 -6.02 1.30 2.35
N GLY A 224 -5.48 0.24 1.74
CA GLY A 224 -4.11 0.25 1.20
C GLY A 224 -3.91 1.22 0.05
N GLU A 225 -4.93 1.44 -0.79
CA GLU A 225 -4.90 2.46 -1.82
C GLU A 225 -4.91 3.87 -1.21
N VAL A 226 -5.75 4.12 -0.20
CA VAL A 226 -5.75 5.40 0.53
C VAL A 226 -4.39 5.67 1.14
N ASP A 227 -3.79 4.68 1.78
CA ASP A 227 -2.47 4.81 2.40
C ASP A 227 -1.37 5.21 1.40
N VAL A 228 -1.46 4.77 0.13
CA VAL A 228 -0.52 5.22 -0.91
C VAL A 228 -0.61 6.73 -1.12
N TYR A 229 -1.82 7.27 -1.28
CA TYR A 229 -2.01 8.71 -1.49
C TYR A 229 -1.69 9.53 -0.24
N GLU A 230 -2.08 9.05 0.94
CA GLU A 230 -1.77 9.74 2.21
C GLU A 230 -0.26 9.76 2.50
N ALA A 231 0.46 8.67 2.21
CA ALA A 231 1.92 8.64 2.30
C ALA A 231 2.57 9.63 1.31
N MET A 232 2.05 9.71 0.07
CA MET A 232 2.52 10.69 -0.92
C MET A 232 2.29 12.12 -0.45
N GLU A 233 1.09 12.44 0.05
CA GLU A 233 0.75 13.77 0.57
C GLU A 233 1.68 14.14 1.73
N HIS A 234 1.88 13.21 2.67
CA HIS A 234 2.79 13.41 3.79
C HIS A 234 4.23 13.70 3.34
N VAL A 235 4.77 12.89 2.43
CA VAL A 235 6.14 13.06 1.92
C VAL A 235 6.30 14.37 1.13
N GLN A 236 5.29 14.78 0.35
CA GLN A 236 5.29 16.06 -0.36
C GLN A 236 5.28 17.27 0.59
N SER A 237 4.83 17.11 1.83
CA SER A 237 4.96 18.15 2.86
C SER A 237 6.37 18.27 3.44
N LEU A 238 7.19 17.20 3.32
CA LEU A 238 8.56 17.14 3.85
C LEU A 238 9.62 17.46 2.78
N ILE A 239 9.34 17.13 1.53
CA ILE A 239 10.28 17.17 0.42
C ILE A 239 9.62 17.91 -0.77
N PRO A 240 10.33 18.85 -1.44
CA PRO A 240 9.81 19.56 -2.59
C PRO A 240 9.72 18.62 -3.82
N VAL A 241 8.68 17.80 -3.88
CA VAL A 241 8.37 16.92 -5.02
C VAL A 241 7.67 17.73 -6.12
N ASP A 242 8.01 17.45 -7.38
CA ASP A 242 7.28 17.98 -8.52
C ASP A 242 6.03 17.10 -8.78
N PRO A 243 4.81 17.60 -8.56
CA PRO A 243 3.59 16.80 -8.73
C PRO A 243 3.38 16.32 -10.17
N ALA A 244 3.96 16.98 -11.16
CA ALA A 244 3.92 16.51 -12.54
C ALA A 244 4.91 15.37 -12.84
N ARG A 245 5.82 15.06 -11.92
CA ARG A 245 6.87 14.07 -12.10
C ARG A 245 6.79 12.95 -11.05
N ILE A 246 5.59 12.41 -10.85
CA ILE A 246 5.36 11.25 -9.96
C ILE A 246 5.07 10.02 -10.82
N ALA A 247 5.86 8.95 -10.65
CA ALA A 247 5.63 7.65 -11.29
C ALA A 247 5.14 6.63 -10.26
N ILE A 248 4.29 5.69 -10.70
CA ILE A 248 3.91 4.54 -9.90
C ILE A 248 4.57 3.29 -10.45
N ARG A 249 5.14 2.49 -9.57
CA ARG A 249 5.88 1.27 -9.91
C ARG A 249 5.61 0.18 -8.89
N GLY A 250 5.79 -1.06 -9.29
CA GLY A 250 5.68 -2.18 -8.36
C GLY A 250 5.88 -3.51 -9.04
N PHE A 251 6.19 -4.54 -8.27
CA PHE A 251 6.41 -5.89 -8.78
C PHE A 251 5.56 -6.90 -8.00
N SER A 252 5.09 -7.95 -8.68
CA SER A 252 4.27 -9.00 -8.06
C SER A 252 2.97 -8.42 -7.49
N MET A 253 2.70 -8.57 -6.20
CA MET A 253 1.58 -7.90 -5.53
C MET A 253 1.59 -6.37 -5.75
N GLY A 254 2.76 -5.75 -5.69
CA GLY A 254 2.93 -4.34 -6.03
C GLY A 254 2.65 -4.03 -7.50
N GLY A 255 2.92 -4.99 -8.41
CA GLY A 255 2.53 -4.89 -9.82
C GLY A 255 1.01 -4.83 -9.98
N ALA A 256 0.26 -5.65 -9.23
CA ALA A 256 -1.20 -5.56 -9.20
C ALA A 256 -1.69 -4.20 -8.67
N GLY A 257 -1.08 -3.70 -7.59
CA GLY A 257 -1.34 -2.35 -7.08
C GLY A 257 -1.07 -1.26 -8.11
N CYS A 258 0.07 -1.33 -8.81
CA CYS A 258 0.46 -0.40 -9.85
C CYS A 258 -0.56 -0.38 -11.01
N TRP A 259 -1.05 -1.54 -11.45
CA TRP A 259 -2.06 -1.64 -12.50
C TRP A 259 -3.35 -0.90 -12.14
N HIS A 260 -3.95 -1.20 -10.96
CA HIS A 260 -5.23 -0.58 -10.64
C HIS A 260 -5.09 0.90 -10.26
N LEU A 261 -4.04 1.31 -9.53
CA LEU A 261 -3.81 2.72 -9.19
C LEU A 261 -3.59 3.58 -10.44
N ALA A 262 -2.85 3.05 -11.44
CA ALA A 262 -2.67 3.73 -12.71
C ALA A 262 -3.99 3.89 -13.49
N ALA A 263 -4.91 2.92 -13.37
CA ALA A 263 -6.19 2.95 -14.05
C ALA A 263 -7.25 3.78 -13.29
N HIS A 264 -7.20 3.80 -11.96
CA HIS A 264 -8.14 4.57 -11.12
C HIS A 264 -7.89 6.08 -11.20
N ASP A 265 -6.63 6.51 -11.14
CA ASP A 265 -6.26 7.91 -11.16
C ASP A 265 -5.06 8.15 -12.09
N PRO A 266 -5.25 8.00 -13.40
CA PRO A 266 -4.17 8.11 -14.37
C PRO A 266 -3.54 9.52 -14.44
N GLY A 267 -4.27 10.55 -13.99
CA GLY A 267 -3.80 11.93 -13.94
C GLY A 267 -2.72 12.18 -12.90
N GLN A 268 -2.65 11.34 -11.88
CA GLN A 268 -1.66 11.44 -10.81
C GLN A 268 -0.25 11.02 -11.26
N TRP A 269 -0.15 10.16 -12.29
CA TRP A 269 1.09 9.52 -12.68
C TRP A 269 1.56 9.97 -14.06
N PHE A 270 2.78 10.52 -14.17
CA PHE A 270 3.34 10.74 -15.50
C PHE A 270 3.66 9.43 -16.21
N ALA A 271 3.92 8.35 -15.45
CA ALA A 271 4.12 7.01 -15.95
C ALA A 271 3.79 5.95 -14.90
N ALA A 272 3.37 4.77 -15.37
CA ALA A 272 3.16 3.57 -14.58
C ALA A 272 4.05 2.42 -15.07
N ASN A 273 4.71 1.73 -14.14
CA ASN A 273 5.53 0.57 -14.46
C ASN A 273 5.09 -0.65 -13.62
N PRO A 274 3.99 -1.30 -13.99
CA PRO A 274 3.58 -2.54 -13.36
C PRO A 274 4.47 -3.70 -13.83
N GLY A 275 5.05 -4.42 -12.87
CA GLY A 275 5.84 -5.64 -13.09
C GLY A 275 5.07 -6.88 -12.61
N ALA A 276 4.81 -7.83 -13.50
CA ALA A 276 4.02 -9.03 -13.18
C ALA A 276 2.65 -8.68 -12.55
N GLY A 277 2.24 -9.37 -11.46
CA GLY A 277 1.00 -9.08 -10.74
C GLY A 277 -0.22 -9.79 -11.31
N PHE A 278 -1.39 -9.21 -11.07
CA PHE A 278 -2.67 -9.67 -11.59
C PHE A 278 -3.61 -8.48 -11.82
N VAL A 279 -4.54 -8.64 -12.75
CA VAL A 279 -5.46 -7.58 -13.18
C VAL A 279 -6.92 -8.02 -13.20
N ASP A 280 -7.17 -9.32 -13.05
CA ASP A 280 -8.49 -9.95 -13.06
C ASP A 280 -8.52 -10.99 -11.95
N THR A 281 -9.35 -10.76 -10.94
CA THR A 281 -9.40 -11.59 -9.73
C THR A 281 -9.90 -13.00 -10.03
N VAL A 282 -10.93 -13.15 -10.86
CA VAL A 282 -11.51 -14.44 -11.20
C VAL A 282 -10.50 -15.32 -11.92
N LYS A 283 -9.80 -14.77 -12.91
CA LYS A 283 -8.75 -15.47 -13.66
C LYS A 283 -7.55 -15.81 -12.79
N TYR A 284 -7.10 -14.86 -11.99
CA TYR A 284 -5.94 -15.05 -11.10
C TYR A 284 -6.19 -16.15 -10.06
N GLN A 285 -7.39 -16.21 -9.49
CA GLN A 285 -7.78 -17.21 -8.51
C GLN A 285 -8.20 -18.55 -9.15
N GLY A 286 -8.38 -18.60 -10.47
CA GLY A 286 -8.85 -19.80 -11.15
C GLY A 286 -10.31 -20.15 -10.86
N TRP A 287 -11.12 -19.19 -10.45
CA TRP A 287 -12.55 -19.40 -10.12
C TRP A 287 -13.41 -19.80 -11.34
N GLU A 288 -12.94 -19.54 -12.55
CA GLU A 288 -13.56 -20.03 -13.79
C GLU A 288 -13.65 -21.57 -13.86
N LYS A 289 -12.85 -22.28 -13.09
CA LYS A 289 -12.75 -23.74 -13.06
C LYS A 289 -13.62 -24.40 -11.99
N GLY A 290 -14.56 -23.67 -11.41
CA GLY A 290 -15.48 -24.20 -10.40
C GLY A 290 -14.98 -24.12 -8.96
N PHE A 291 -14.18 -23.14 -8.63
CA PHE A 291 -13.83 -22.81 -7.24
C PHE A 291 -15.08 -22.36 -6.45
N PRO A 292 -15.11 -22.47 -5.09
CA PRO A 292 -16.33 -22.52 -4.26
C PRO A 292 -17.24 -21.29 -4.37
N TYR A 293 -16.85 -20.30 -5.12
CA TYR A 293 -17.61 -19.07 -5.28
C TYR A 293 -17.57 -18.56 -6.73
N GLU A 294 -18.67 -18.73 -7.44
CA GLU A 294 -18.88 -18.01 -8.69
C GLU A 294 -19.59 -16.69 -8.38
N PRO A 295 -18.96 -15.53 -8.62
CA PRO A 295 -19.61 -14.26 -8.34
C PRO A 295 -20.82 -14.08 -9.26
N GLY A 296 -22.02 -13.90 -8.68
CA GLY A 296 -23.20 -13.45 -9.42
C GLY A 296 -22.99 -12.03 -9.97
N ASP A 297 -24.01 -11.47 -10.64
CA ASP A 297 -23.90 -10.15 -11.30
C ASP A 297 -23.46 -9.03 -10.39
N TRP A 298 -23.94 -9.01 -9.14
CA TRP A 298 -23.49 -8.03 -8.14
C TRP A 298 -22.05 -8.25 -7.69
N GLY A 299 -21.62 -9.51 -7.57
CA GLY A 299 -20.23 -9.84 -7.25
C GLY A 299 -19.27 -9.38 -8.34
N ARG A 300 -19.63 -9.56 -9.62
CA ARG A 300 -18.83 -9.04 -10.73
C ARG A 300 -18.73 -7.51 -10.71
N LYS A 301 -19.79 -6.81 -10.34
CA LYS A 301 -19.77 -5.35 -10.16
C LYS A 301 -18.84 -4.92 -9.04
N LEU A 302 -18.78 -5.66 -7.92
CA LEU A 302 -17.84 -5.38 -6.84
C LEU A 302 -16.39 -5.69 -7.23
N LEU A 303 -16.14 -6.79 -7.95
CA LEU A 303 -14.81 -7.11 -8.48
C LEU A 303 -14.30 -6.03 -9.44
N ALA A 304 -15.18 -5.47 -10.27
CA ALA A 304 -14.85 -4.38 -11.19
C ALA A 304 -14.33 -3.11 -10.50
N TRP A 305 -14.47 -2.97 -9.19
CA TRP A 305 -13.83 -1.87 -8.46
C TRP A 305 -12.30 -1.95 -8.52
N TYR A 306 -11.74 -3.16 -8.57
CA TYR A 306 -10.30 -3.38 -8.53
C TYR A 306 -9.75 -4.30 -9.64
N ASP A 307 -10.63 -4.93 -10.43
CA ASP A 307 -10.21 -5.61 -11.65
C ASP A 307 -9.98 -4.55 -12.74
N VAL A 308 -8.83 -4.59 -13.36
CA VAL A 308 -8.32 -3.49 -14.19
C VAL A 308 -8.89 -3.44 -15.61
N PRO A 309 -9.22 -4.58 -16.27
CA PRO A 309 -9.75 -4.56 -17.63
C PRO A 309 -10.97 -3.64 -17.84
N PRO A 310 -11.93 -3.51 -16.89
CA PRO A 310 -13.04 -2.55 -17.03
C PRO A 310 -12.60 -1.07 -17.08
N TRP A 311 -11.40 -0.74 -16.58
CA TRP A 311 -10.83 0.62 -16.51
C TRP A 311 -9.81 0.88 -17.60
N VAL A 312 -9.61 -0.04 -18.55
CA VAL A 312 -8.48 -0.02 -19.50
C VAL A 312 -8.36 1.29 -20.25
N ASP A 313 -9.48 1.94 -20.60
CA ASP A 313 -9.50 3.19 -21.35
C ASP A 313 -8.82 4.35 -20.60
N ASN A 314 -8.84 4.32 -19.27
CA ASN A 314 -8.19 5.32 -18.45
C ASN A 314 -6.67 5.35 -18.61
N LEU A 315 -6.07 4.19 -18.93
CA LEU A 315 -4.62 4.08 -19.14
C LEU A 315 -4.10 4.96 -20.28
N SER A 316 -4.97 5.37 -21.22
CA SER A 316 -4.60 6.36 -22.24
C SER A 316 -4.21 7.73 -21.67
N ASN A 317 -4.55 8.01 -20.41
CA ASN A 317 -4.22 9.26 -19.72
C ASN A 317 -2.88 9.22 -18.96
N THR A 318 -2.13 8.12 -19.04
CA THR A 318 -0.77 8.00 -18.51
C THR A 318 0.10 7.18 -19.47
N HIS A 319 1.39 7.06 -19.20
CA HIS A 319 2.28 6.19 -19.96
C HIS A 319 2.47 4.88 -19.23
N VAL A 320 2.26 3.74 -19.90
CA VAL A 320 2.36 2.42 -19.27
C VAL A 320 3.51 1.62 -19.85
N ILE A 321 4.44 1.20 -18.99
CA ILE A 321 5.57 0.33 -19.32
C ILE A 321 5.44 -0.93 -18.46
N ALA A 322 4.79 -1.97 -18.97
CA ALA A 322 4.65 -3.23 -18.26
C ALA A 322 5.95 -4.05 -18.33
N TYR A 323 6.23 -4.81 -17.29
CA TYR A 323 7.32 -5.78 -17.25
C TYR A 323 6.81 -7.18 -16.93
N SER A 324 7.39 -8.20 -17.57
CA SER A 324 7.19 -9.61 -17.22
C SER A 324 8.43 -10.42 -17.50
N GLY A 325 8.72 -11.42 -16.66
CA GLY A 325 9.64 -12.48 -17.05
C GLY A 325 9.00 -13.36 -18.15
N GLU A 326 9.82 -13.84 -19.07
CA GLU A 326 9.34 -14.62 -20.22
C GLU A 326 8.62 -15.90 -19.80
N VAL A 327 9.11 -16.57 -18.73
CA VAL A 327 8.53 -17.80 -18.18
C VAL A 327 7.77 -17.59 -16.88
N ASP A 328 7.46 -16.32 -16.51
CA ASP A 328 6.67 -15.98 -15.35
C ASP A 328 5.18 -16.22 -15.62
N LYS A 329 4.50 -16.99 -14.76
CA LYS A 329 3.05 -17.19 -14.86
C LYS A 329 2.24 -15.90 -14.74
N GLN A 330 2.76 -14.90 -14.01
CA GLN A 330 2.10 -13.60 -13.86
C GLN A 330 2.30 -12.67 -15.07
N ARG A 331 3.00 -13.10 -16.10
CA ARG A 331 3.03 -12.45 -17.43
C ARG A 331 1.62 -12.28 -17.98
N ALA A 332 0.72 -13.19 -17.65
CA ALA A 332 -0.69 -13.12 -18.02
C ALA A 332 -1.36 -11.77 -17.68
N ALA A 333 -0.93 -11.08 -16.63
CA ALA A 333 -1.47 -9.76 -16.28
C ALA A 333 -1.26 -8.74 -17.41
N ALA A 334 -0.02 -8.60 -17.88
CA ALA A 334 0.29 -7.67 -18.97
C ALA A 334 -0.36 -8.10 -20.29
N GLU A 335 -0.42 -9.41 -20.58
CA GLU A 335 -1.06 -9.94 -21.79
C GLU A 335 -2.56 -9.64 -21.81
N LEU A 336 -3.27 -9.82 -20.69
CA LEU A 336 -4.68 -9.47 -20.56
C LEU A 336 -4.92 -7.98 -20.80
N MET A 337 -4.08 -7.11 -20.25
CA MET A 337 -4.23 -5.66 -20.44
C MET A 337 -3.91 -5.24 -21.88
N ILE A 338 -2.90 -5.83 -22.52
CA ILE A 338 -2.60 -5.60 -23.94
C ILE A 338 -3.76 -6.06 -24.83
N GLU A 339 -4.37 -7.20 -24.51
CA GLU A 339 -5.57 -7.67 -25.21
C GLU A 339 -6.76 -6.72 -25.01
N ALA A 340 -6.99 -6.26 -23.77
CA ALA A 340 -8.03 -5.29 -23.46
C ALA A 340 -7.84 -3.97 -24.25
N VAL A 341 -6.60 -3.47 -24.36
CA VAL A 341 -6.26 -2.30 -25.21
C VAL A 341 -6.60 -2.56 -26.67
N LYS A 342 -6.22 -3.73 -27.21
CA LYS A 342 -6.52 -4.08 -28.62
C LYS A 342 -8.03 -4.16 -28.89
N ASN A 343 -8.82 -4.56 -27.90
CA ASN A 343 -10.27 -4.71 -28.02
C ASN A 343 -11.04 -3.41 -27.78
N SER A 344 -10.39 -2.36 -27.27
CA SER A 344 -11.00 -1.04 -27.10
C SER A 344 -10.91 -0.22 -28.39
N ALA A 345 -12.05 -0.01 -29.06
CA ALA A 345 -12.11 0.84 -30.23
C ALA A 345 -11.61 2.26 -29.94
N LYS A 346 -11.84 2.75 -28.72
CA LYS A 346 -11.39 4.08 -28.29
C LYS A 346 -9.89 4.19 -28.18
N LEU A 347 -9.24 3.20 -27.60
CA LEU A 347 -7.78 3.18 -27.46
C LEU A 347 -7.09 2.98 -28.83
N GLN A 348 -7.70 2.24 -29.73
CA GLN A 348 -7.22 2.12 -31.11
C GLN A 348 -7.32 3.44 -31.86
N GLU A 349 -8.43 4.20 -31.73
CA GLU A 349 -8.58 5.56 -32.28
C GLU A 349 -7.50 6.53 -31.74
N LEU A 350 -7.13 6.38 -30.45
CA LEU A 350 -6.12 7.22 -29.82
C LEU A 350 -4.68 6.78 -30.14
N GLY A 351 -4.48 5.63 -30.77
CA GLY A 351 -3.16 5.03 -30.99
C GLY A 351 -2.44 4.67 -29.69
N PHE A 352 -3.19 4.35 -28.61
CA PHE A 352 -2.59 4.02 -27.34
C PHE A 352 -2.06 2.59 -27.32
N GLU A 353 -0.85 2.43 -26.79
CA GLU A 353 -0.20 1.13 -26.62
C GLU A 353 0.45 1.00 -25.24
N ILE A 354 0.40 -0.19 -24.66
CA ILE A 354 1.18 -0.57 -23.51
C ILE A 354 2.54 -1.06 -24.00
N LYS A 355 3.62 -0.39 -23.58
CA LYS A 355 4.97 -0.86 -23.84
C LYS A 355 5.26 -2.06 -22.93
N HIS A 356 5.54 -3.22 -23.52
CA HIS A 356 5.83 -4.44 -22.77
C HIS A 356 7.31 -4.83 -22.86
N VAL A 357 8.01 -4.76 -21.73
CA VAL A 357 9.39 -5.23 -21.58
C VAL A 357 9.36 -6.66 -21.06
N ILE A 358 9.96 -7.59 -21.81
CA ILE A 358 10.02 -9.01 -21.43
C ILE A 358 11.48 -9.35 -21.10
N GLY A 359 11.70 -9.83 -19.88
CA GLY A 359 12.98 -10.37 -19.43
C GLY A 359 13.16 -11.77 -20.00
N LYS A 360 14.13 -11.93 -20.92
CA LYS A 360 14.40 -13.20 -21.57
C LYS A 360 14.84 -14.27 -20.55
N ASP A 361 14.26 -15.46 -20.64
CA ASP A 361 14.52 -16.61 -19.75
C ASP A 361 14.26 -16.31 -18.26
N MET A 362 13.60 -15.18 -17.92
CA MET A 362 13.30 -14.80 -16.55
C MET A 362 11.98 -15.41 -16.06
N GLY A 363 12.01 -15.94 -14.84
CA GLY A 363 10.82 -16.26 -14.05
C GLY A 363 10.33 -15.01 -13.30
N HIS A 364 9.84 -15.21 -12.07
CA HIS A 364 9.25 -14.17 -11.23
C HIS A 364 10.31 -13.25 -10.58
N LYS A 365 11.03 -12.49 -11.40
CA LYS A 365 12.03 -11.48 -10.97
C LYS A 365 12.33 -10.51 -12.10
N ILE A 366 12.85 -9.32 -11.77
CA ILE A 366 13.31 -8.32 -12.73
C ILE A 366 14.83 -8.51 -12.94
N ASP A 367 15.26 -8.63 -14.20
CA ASP A 367 16.66 -8.66 -14.56
C ASP A 367 17.22 -7.25 -14.78
N ARG A 368 18.54 -7.08 -14.57
CA ARG A 368 19.21 -5.78 -14.70
C ARG A 368 19.06 -5.14 -16.10
N PRO A 369 19.22 -5.87 -17.22
CA PRO A 369 19.02 -5.29 -18.56
C PRO A 369 17.59 -4.76 -18.77
N SER A 370 16.57 -5.48 -18.29
CA SER A 370 15.17 -5.02 -18.37
C SER A 370 14.92 -3.81 -17.48
N ALA A 371 15.44 -3.79 -16.26
CA ALA A 371 15.37 -2.64 -15.38
C ALA A 371 15.97 -1.38 -16.04
N ALA A 372 17.17 -1.49 -16.63
CA ALA A 372 17.82 -0.39 -17.33
C ALA A 372 17.02 0.13 -18.54
N LYS A 373 16.36 -0.77 -19.31
CA LYS A 373 15.45 -0.38 -20.40
C LYS A 373 14.24 0.40 -19.90
N ILE A 374 13.65 -0.04 -18.78
CA ILE A 374 12.51 0.63 -18.15
C ILE A 374 12.92 2.02 -17.67
N ASP A 375 14.05 2.13 -16.95
CA ASP A 375 14.52 3.40 -16.41
C ASP A 375 14.87 4.40 -17.52
N THR A 376 15.48 3.93 -18.60
CA THR A 376 15.74 4.76 -19.79
C THR A 376 14.43 5.25 -20.40
N ALA A 377 13.43 4.38 -20.53
CA ALA A 377 12.14 4.77 -21.10
C ALA A 377 11.40 5.77 -20.19
N LEU A 378 11.42 5.58 -18.87
CA LEU A 378 10.83 6.54 -17.91
C LEU A 378 11.54 7.91 -17.97
N ALA A 379 12.88 7.93 -18.06
CA ALA A 379 13.64 9.15 -18.18
C ALA A 379 13.36 9.91 -19.49
N LEU A 380 13.06 9.22 -20.59
CA LEU A 380 12.64 9.85 -21.85
C LEU A 380 11.24 10.46 -21.73
N ILE A 381 10.29 9.72 -21.15
CA ILE A 381 8.93 10.23 -20.91
C ILE A 381 8.97 11.45 -20.00
N GLU A 382 9.74 11.42 -18.92
CA GLU A 382 9.89 12.52 -17.97
C GLU A 382 10.33 13.84 -18.66
N LYS A 383 11.17 13.78 -19.67
CA LYS A 383 11.62 14.97 -20.44
C LYS A 383 10.50 15.65 -21.20
N GLU A 384 9.42 14.95 -21.48
CA GLU A 384 8.25 15.44 -22.21
C GLU A 384 7.10 15.88 -21.29
N VAL A 385 7.19 15.58 -19.99
CA VAL A 385 6.16 15.94 -19.00
C VAL A 385 5.97 17.44 -18.93
N GLY A 386 4.73 17.88 -18.98
CA GLY A 386 4.34 19.29 -18.85
C GLY A 386 4.59 20.15 -20.08
N LYS A 387 5.17 19.62 -21.16
CA LYS A 387 5.40 20.40 -22.39
C LYS A 387 4.11 20.69 -23.15
N GLU A 388 3.18 19.75 -23.18
CA GLU A 388 1.86 19.95 -23.77
C GLU A 388 0.76 19.29 -22.94
N PRO A 389 -0.35 20.01 -22.63
CA PRO A 389 -1.51 19.40 -22.00
C PRO A 389 -2.19 18.43 -22.97
N ARG A 390 -2.75 17.33 -22.45
CA ARG A 390 -3.52 16.39 -23.27
C ARG A 390 -4.74 17.08 -23.84
N LYS A 391 -4.89 17.06 -25.16
CA LYS A 391 -6.00 17.69 -25.87
C LYS A 391 -7.30 16.89 -25.84
N LYS A 392 -7.20 15.58 -25.59
CA LYS A 392 -8.35 14.66 -25.49
C LYS A 392 -8.18 13.82 -24.24
N ILE A 393 -9.19 13.80 -23.41
CA ILE A 393 -9.27 12.94 -22.23
C ILE A 393 -10.46 12.03 -22.43
N HIS A 394 -10.25 10.73 -22.24
CA HIS A 394 -11.30 9.72 -22.16
C HIS A 394 -11.20 9.04 -20.82
N PHE A 395 -12.33 8.94 -20.12
CA PHE A 395 -12.34 8.46 -18.75
C PHE A 395 -13.56 7.60 -18.47
N VAL A 396 -13.37 6.50 -17.75
CA VAL A 396 -14.40 5.57 -17.29
C VAL A 396 -14.25 5.41 -15.77
N THR A 397 -15.35 5.39 -15.03
CA THR A 397 -15.33 5.12 -13.60
C THR A 397 -16.39 4.10 -13.20
N HIS A 398 -16.03 3.21 -12.29
CA HIS A 398 -16.91 2.23 -11.65
C HIS A 398 -17.13 2.53 -10.17
N MET A 399 -16.46 3.58 -9.65
CA MET A 399 -16.64 4.09 -8.29
C MET A 399 -16.36 5.59 -8.23
N LEU A 400 -16.91 6.28 -7.21
CA LEU A 400 -16.82 7.75 -7.06
C LEU A 400 -15.64 8.18 -6.17
N ARG A 401 -14.52 7.49 -6.21
CA ARG A 401 -13.46 7.73 -5.24
C ARG A 401 -12.46 8.80 -5.64
N HIS A 402 -12.06 8.97 -6.81
CA HIS A 402 -11.05 9.93 -7.25
C HIS A 402 -11.60 11.02 -8.17
N HIS A 403 -12.90 11.29 -8.06
CA HIS A 403 -13.62 12.18 -9.00
C HIS A 403 -14.55 13.13 -8.28
#